data_bd8ba4ef9a3fdb67c2fc3ca9fa28a289
#
_entry.id   bd8ba4ef9a3fdb67c2fc3ca9fa28a289
#
_cell.length_a   1.000
_cell.length_b   1.000
_cell.length_c   1.000
_cell.angle_alpha   90.00
_cell.angle_beta   90.00
_cell.angle_gamma   90.00
#
_symmetry.space_group_name_H-M   'P 1'
#
loop_
_entity.id
_entity.type
_entity.pdbx_description
1 polymer ?
#
loop_
_entity_poly.entity_id
_entity_poly.type
_entity_poly.pdbx_seq_one_letter_code
_entity_poly.pdbx_strand_id
1 'polypeptide(L)'
;MVLPALFDTGNHLREPFSGLPVALCSLSDVLSLLTVEEMEAIQKGEGYPPSLRLIPYRDATGPGLLPAVRLDGMELLREGRHIPAGECFLAISNAPVGGEGYRLVLPLEVSHVLQ
;
A
#
# COMPACT_ATOMS: atom_id res chain seq x y z
N MET A 1 10.81 -7.09 -5.85
CA MET A 1 10.83 -6.76 -4.39
C MET A 1 9.91 -7.70 -3.64
N VAL A 2 10.34 -8.20 -2.53
CA VAL A 2 9.55 -9.08 -1.66
C VAL A 2 9.50 -8.48 -0.25
N LEU A 3 8.30 -8.32 0.29
CA LEU A 3 8.12 -7.81 1.65
C LEU A 3 7.24 -8.75 2.46
N PRO A 4 7.58 -9.00 3.72
CA PRO A 4 6.69 -9.75 4.61
C PRO A 4 5.42 -8.94 4.86
N ALA A 5 4.27 -9.60 4.78
CA ALA A 5 2.97 -8.96 4.84
C ALA A 5 2.08 -9.54 5.92
N LEU A 6 1.23 -8.68 6.47
CA LEU A 6 0.18 -9.06 7.41
C LEU A 6 -1.17 -8.77 6.77
N PHE A 7 -2.09 -9.74 6.81
CA PHE A 7 -3.49 -9.49 6.48
C PHE A 7 -4.18 -8.89 7.70
N ASP A 8 -4.73 -7.69 7.52
CA ASP A 8 -5.36 -6.94 8.61
C ASP A 8 -6.84 -6.74 8.34
N THR A 9 -7.68 -7.30 9.20
CA THR A 9 -9.14 -7.16 9.10
C THR A 9 -9.61 -5.72 9.31
N GLY A 10 -8.78 -4.88 9.94
CA GLY A 10 -9.08 -3.46 10.14
C GLY A 10 -8.74 -2.58 8.95
N ASN A 11 -8.07 -3.12 7.93
CA ASN A 11 -7.73 -2.33 6.75
C ASN A 11 -8.90 -2.36 5.74
N HIS A 12 -9.68 -1.28 5.72
CA HIS A 12 -10.81 -1.10 4.81
C HIS A 12 -10.55 0.01 3.79
N LEU A 13 -9.30 0.37 3.57
CA LEU A 13 -8.93 1.42 2.63
C LEU A 13 -9.30 1.04 1.20
N ARG A 14 -9.85 2.00 0.47
CA ARG A 14 -10.25 1.84 -0.93
C ARG A 14 -9.80 3.05 -1.74
N GLU A 15 -9.38 2.81 -2.97
CA GLU A 15 -9.18 3.90 -3.91
C GLU A 15 -10.57 4.31 -4.42
N PRO A 16 -10.96 5.60 -4.27
CA PRO A 16 -12.36 6.02 -4.48
C PRO A 16 -12.89 5.83 -5.89
N PHE A 17 -12.04 5.96 -6.92
CA PHE A 17 -12.50 5.91 -8.31
C PHE A 17 -12.59 4.49 -8.85
N SER A 18 -11.66 3.63 -8.48
CA SER A 18 -11.61 2.25 -8.97
C SER A 18 -12.30 1.26 -8.03
N GLY A 19 -12.43 1.61 -6.76
CA GLY A 19 -12.89 0.68 -5.73
C GLY A 19 -11.87 -0.39 -5.37
N LEU A 20 -10.65 -0.31 -5.90
CA LEU A 20 -9.62 -1.32 -5.65
C LEU A 20 -9.15 -1.29 -4.20
N PRO A 21 -8.76 -2.45 -3.66
CA PRO A 21 -8.22 -2.52 -2.31
C PRO A 21 -6.88 -1.80 -2.23
N VAL A 22 -6.52 -1.37 -1.01
CA VAL A 22 -5.31 -0.58 -0.76
C VAL A 22 -4.47 -1.28 0.29
N ALA A 23 -3.23 -1.61 -0.08
CA ALA A 23 -2.19 -2.04 0.84
C ALA A 23 -1.51 -0.81 1.44
N LEU A 24 -0.88 -0.97 2.59
CA LEU A 24 -0.21 0.13 3.29
C LEU A 24 1.22 -0.26 3.66
N CYS A 25 2.16 0.65 3.42
CA CYS A 25 3.56 0.46 3.77
C CYS A 25 4.25 1.78 4.13
N SER A 26 5.48 1.69 4.62
CA SER A 26 6.33 2.85 4.87
C SER A 26 7.12 3.21 3.63
N LEU A 27 7.37 4.51 3.43
CA LEU A 27 8.16 5.00 2.30
C LEU A 27 9.52 4.31 2.21
N SER A 28 10.20 4.14 3.34
CA SER A 28 11.54 3.55 3.38
C SER A 28 11.61 2.13 2.82
N ASP A 29 10.51 1.39 2.84
CA ASP A 29 10.48 0.00 2.39
C ASP A 29 10.22 -0.14 0.88
N VAL A 30 9.81 0.92 0.20
CA VAL A 30 9.36 0.84 -1.20
C VAL A 30 10.01 1.87 -2.12
N LEU A 31 11.13 2.44 -1.72
CA LEU A 31 11.83 3.48 -2.51
C LEU A 31 12.10 3.05 -3.95
N SER A 32 12.42 1.77 -4.16
CA SER A 32 12.72 1.24 -5.50
C SER A 32 11.51 1.20 -6.44
N LEU A 33 10.31 1.34 -5.92
CA LEU A 33 9.08 1.34 -6.73
C LEU A 33 8.67 2.74 -7.20
N LEU A 34 9.36 3.76 -6.73
CA LEU A 34 8.95 5.14 -6.91
C LEU A 34 9.92 5.90 -7.82
N THR A 35 9.39 6.85 -8.57
CA THR A 35 10.22 7.85 -9.25
C THR A 35 10.76 8.83 -8.19
N VAL A 36 11.81 9.55 -8.56
CA VAL A 36 12.36 10.59 -7.66
C VAL A 36 11.31 11.65 -7.37
N GLU A 37 10.53 12.03 -8.36
CA GLU A 37 9.46 13.02 -8.19
C GLU A 37 8.39 12.54 -7.20
N GLU A 38 7.97 11.27 -7.31
CA GLU A 38 7.02 10.68 -6.37
C GLU A 38 7.58 10.64 -4.96
N MET A 39 8.82 10.18 -4.82
CA MET A 39 9.48 10.10 -3.52
C MET A 39 9.58 11.46 -2.84
N GLU A 40 10.01 12.48 -3.57
CA GLU A 40 10.13 13.83 -3.03
C GLU A 40 8.78 14.41 -2.60
N ALA A 41 7.74 14.21 -3.41
CA ALA A 41 6.40 14.67 -3.07
C ALA A 41 5.87 14.01 -1.79
N ILE A 42 6.09 12.70 -1.67
CA ILE A 42 5.68 11.95 -0.47
C ILE A 42 6.43 12.44 0.77
N GLN A 43 7.75 12.66 0.65
CA GLN A 43 8.55 13.18 1.75
C GLN A 43 8.08 14.56 2.20
N LYS A 44 7.74 15.43 1.26
CA LYS A 44 7.29 16.78 1.56
C LYS A 44 5.84 16.83 2.02
N GLY A 45 5.03 15.85 1.65
CA GLY A 45 3.60 15.84 1.93
C GLY A 45 2.79 16.79 1.06
N GLU A 46 3.33 17.18 -0.10
CA GLU A 46 2.68 18.07 -1.06
C GLU A 46 3.27 17.94 -2.45
N GLY A 47 2.59 18.52 -3.44
CA GLY A 47 3.11 18.55 -4.81
C GLY A 47 3.03 17.21 -5.50
N TYR A 48 2.05 16.39 -5.19
CA TYR A 48 1.93 15.04 -5.72
C TYR A 48 1.73 15.04 -7.24
N PRO A 49 2.57 14.29 -7.98
CA PRO A 49 2.37 14.15 -9.44
C PRO A 49 1.10 13.35 -9.75
N PRO A 50 0.56 13.47 -11.00
CA PRO A 50 -0.66 12.76 -11.38
C PRO A 50 -0.60 11.24 -11.31
N SER A 51 0.61 10.67 -11.27
CA SER A 51 0.80 9.22 -11.11
C SER A 51 0.42 8.71 -9.73
N LEU A 52 0.29 9.60 -8.75
CA LEU A 52 -0.16 9.24 -7.41
C LEU A 52 -1.65 9.50 -7.25
N ARG A 53 -2.34 8.57 -6.59
CA ARG A 53 -3.70 8.75 -6.11
C ARG A 53 -3.67 9.13 -4.64
N LEU A 54 -4.72 9.82 -4.18
CA LEU A 54 -4.85 10.15 -2.76
C LEU A 54 -5.96 9.27 -2.16
N ILE A 55 -5.60 8.52 -1.14
CA ILE A 55 -6.49 7.56 -0.49
C ILE A 55 -6.99 8.16 0.82
N PRO A 56 -8.31 8.35 0.97
CA PRO A 56 -8.87 8.84 2.25
C PRO A 56 -8.67 7.79 3.34
N TYR A 57 -8.28 8.26 4.52
CA TYR A 57 -8.17 7.42 5.69
C TYR A 57 -8.56 8.22 6.93
N ARG A 58 -8.76 7.53 8.03
CA ARG A 58 -9.04 8.15 9.33
C ARG A 58 -8.25 7.43 10.41
N ASP A 59 -7.62 8.20 11.27
CA ASP A 59 -6.94 7.68 12.46
C ASP A 59 -7.37 8.45 13.70
N ALA A 60 -6.67 8.26 14.81
CA ALA A 60 -6.99 8.90 16.09
C ALA A 60 -6.92 10.44 16.02
N THR A 61 -6.17 11.00 15.08
CA THR A 61 -6.05 12.46 14.90
C THR A 61 -7.10 13.03 13.96
N GLY A 62 -7.88 12.19 13.30
CA GLY A 62 -8.94 12.58 12.39
C GLY A 62 -8.72 12.10 10.96
N PRO A 63 -9.45 12.71 9.98
CA PRO A 63 -9.34 12.33 8.58
C PRO A 63 -8.04 12.80 7.95
N GLY A 64 -7.57 12.07 6.94
CA GLY A 64 -6.38 12.41 6.18
C GLY A 64 -6.39 11.77 4.81
N LEU A 65 -5.31 12.03 4.05
CA LEU A 65 -5.10 11.48 2.72
C LEU A 65 -3.72 10.85 2.66
N LEU A 66 -3.62 9.66 2.06
CA LEU A 66 -2.35 8.98 1.83
C LEU A 66 -2.08 8.89 0.34
N PRO A 67 -0.88 9.26 -0.12
CA PRO A 67 -0.50 9.06 -1.52
C PRO A 67 -0.33 7.56 -1.80
N ALA A 68 -0.74 7.14 -3.00
CA ALA A 68 -0.68 5.74 -3.37
C ALA A 68 -0.31 5.56 -4.83
N VAL A 69 0.40 4.48 -5.12
CA VAL A 69 0.71 4.04 -6.48
C VAL A 69 -0.13 2.81 -6.83
N ARG A 70 -0.45 2.67 -8.12
CA ARG A 70 -1.14 1.48 -8.59
C ARG A 70 -0.15 0.34 -8.80
N LEU A 71 -0.51 -0.84 -8.33
CA LEU A 71 0.26 -2.07 -8.53
C LEU A 71 -0.51 -2.99 -9.47
N ASP A 72 0.08 -3.31 -10.62
CA ASP A 72 -0.58 -4.12 -11.64
C ASP A 72 -0.23 -5.60 -11.55
N GLY A 73 0.85 -5.95 -10.86
CA GLY A 73 1.36 -7.31 -10.85
C GLY A 73 1.76 -7.81 -9.48
N MET A 74 0.98 -7.48 -8.45
CA MET A 74 1.28 -7.99 -7.12
C MET A 74 1.05 -9.49 -7.05
N GLU A 75 1.99 -10.20 -6.43
CA GLU A 75 1.90 -11.62 -6.18
C GLU A 75 2.09 -11.89 -4.69
N LEU A 76 1.38 -12.90 -4.19
CA LEU A 76 1.62 -13.42 -2.85
C LEU A 76 2.55 -14.61 -2.95
N LEU A 77 3.60 -14.61 -2.12
CA LEU A 77 4.53 -15.73 -2.04
C LEU A 77 4.21 -16.53 -0.78
N ARG A 78 3.85 -17.78 -0.96
CA ARG A 78 3.52 -18.70 0.13
C ARG A 78 4.08 -20.07 -0.17
N GLU A 79 4.92 -20.56 0.74
CA GLU A 79 5.53 -21.90 0.62
C GLU A 79 6.22 -22.12 -0.74
N GLY A 80 6.94 -21.10 -1.22
CA GLY A 80 7.66 -21.16 -2.49
C GLY A 80 6.78 -20.97 -3.73
N ARG A 81 5.48 -20.76 -3.57
CA ARG A 81 4.55 -20.57 -4.68
C ARG A 81 4.20 -19.10 -4.85
N HIS A 82 4.20 -18.64 -6.10
CA HIS A 82 3.77 -17.29 -6.49
C HIS A 82 2.32 -17.34 -6.91
N ILE A 83 1.48 -16.58 -6.23
CA ILE A 83 0.04 -16.56 -6.47
C ILE A 83 -0.36 -15.15 -6.87
N PRO A 84 -0.86 -14.92 -8.10
CA PRO A 84 -1.31 -13.59 -8.52
C PRO A 84 -2.40 -13.07 -7.58
N ALA A 85 -2.24 -11.85 -7.12
CA ALA A 85 -3.18 -11.23 -6.17
C ALA A 85 -4.06 -10.15 -6.83
N GLY A 86 -3.92 -9.95 -8.14
CA GLY A 86 -4.69 -8.96 -8.87
C GLY A 86 -4.16 -7.55 -8.69
N GLU A 87 -5.02 -6.59 -9.00
CA GLU A 87 -4.68 -5.18 -8.92
C GLU A 87 -5.00 -4.61 -7.55
N CYS A 88 -4.13 -3.74 -7.06
CA CYS A 88 -4.38 -2.98 -5.85
C CYS A 88 -3.60 -1.68 -5.89
N PHE A 89 -3.91 -0.77 -4.96
CA PHE A 89 -3.09 0.40 -4.72
C PHE A 89 -2.20 0.16 -3.51
N LEU A 90 -1.04 0.78 -3.52
CA LEU A 90 -0.11 0.77 -2.40
C LEU A 90 -0.04 2.17 -1.83
N ALA A 91 -0.65 2.38 -0.67
CA ALA A 91 -0.59 3.65 0.05
C ALA A 91 0.71 3.71 0.84
N ILE A 92 1.34 4.87 0.83
CA ILE A 92 2.69 5.05 1.34
C ILE A 92 2.67 6.11 2.43
N SER A 93 3.15 5.73 3.61
CA SER A 93 3.21 6.60 4.77
C SER A 93 4.66 7.02 5.06
N ASN A 94 4.84 8.27 5.48
CA ASN A 94 6.12 8.74 6.00
C ASN A 94 6.39 8.19 7.40
N ALA A 95 5.31 7.89 8.15
CA ALA A 95 5.43 7.28 9.46
C ALA A 95 5.69 5.78 9.30
N PRO A 96 6.36 5.13 10.27
CA PRO A 96 6.54 3.68 10.21
C PRO A 96 5.20 2.94 10.17
N VAL A 97 5.12 2.02 9.19
CA VAL A 97 4.03 1.07 9.08
C VAL A 97 4.56 -0.30 9.39
N GLY A 98 4.24 -1.20 9.75
CA GLY A 98 4.89 -2.47 10.00
C GLY A 98 5.15 -2.66 11.47
N GLY A 99 5.47 -3.87 11.81
CA GLY A 99 5.74 -4.28 13.15
C GLY A 99 6.67 -5.47 13.15
N GLU A 100 6.61 -6.27 14.19
CA GLU A 100 7.43 -7.45 14.30
C GLU A 100 7.02 -8.46 13.23
N GLY A 101 7.96 -8.75 12.32
CA GLY A 101 7.77 -9.76 11.29
C GLY A 101 7.04 -9.30 10.03
N TYR A 102 6.63 -8.04 9.92
CA TYR A 102 5.98 -7.56 8.69
C TYR A 102 6.32 -6.10 8.37
N ARG A 103 6.20 -5.74 7.09
CA ARG A 103 6.42 -4.38 6.57
C ARG A 103 5.23 -3.87 5.77
N LEU A 104 4.35 -4.75 5.32
CA LEU A 104 3.23 -4.43 4.46
C LEU A 104 1.94 -4.90 5.13
N VAL A 105 0.93 -4.03 5.11
CA VAL A 105 -0.39 -4.36 5.66
C VAL A 105 -1.35 -4.50 4.49
N LEU A 106 -1.95 -5.67 4.34
CA LEU A 106 -2.88 -6.00 3.27
C LEU A 106 -4.31 -6.06 3.80
N PRO A 107 -5.29 -5.64 3.00
CA PRO A 107 -6.69 -5.87 3.36
C PRO A 107 -7.00 -7.36 3.28
N LEU A 108 -7.86 -7.84 4.18
CA LEU A 108 -8.20 -9.26 4.29
C LEU A 108 -8.73 -9.83 2.97
N GLU A 109 -9.46 -9.04 2.19
CA GLU A 109 -10.03 -9.52 0.93
C GLU A 109 -8.98 -10.04 -0.06
N VAL A 110 -7.75 -9.54 0.00
CA VAL A 110 -6.65 -10.02 -0.86
C VAL A 110 -6.33 -11.49 -0.55
N SER A 111 -6.64 -11.96 0.65
CA SER A 111 -6.38 -13.35 1.04
C SER A 111 -7.22 -14.38 0.26
N HIS A 112 -8.24 -13.95 -0.46
CA HIS A 112 -9.11 -14.87 -1.23
C HIS A 112 -8.32 -15.74 -2.21
N VAL A 113 -7.24 -15.20 -2.79
CA VAL A 113 -6.41 -15.94 -3.75
C VAL A 113 -5.66 -17.11 -3.11
N LEU A 114 -5.60 -17.16 -1.77
CA LEU A 114 -4.94 -18.24 -1.04
C LEU A 114 -5.87 -19.43 -0.74
N GLN A 115 -7.13 -19.31 -1.04
CA GLN A 115 -8.13 -20.33 -0.75
C GLN A 115 -8.25 -21.37 -1.88
#